data_b8347b9f0b8cb1f6f5db989d7056644b
#
_entry.id   b8347b9f0b8cb1f6f5db989d7056644b
#
_cell.length_a   1.000
_cell.length_b   1.000
_cell.length_c   1.000
_cell.angle_alpha   90.00
_cell.angle_beta   90.00
_cell.angle_gamma   90.00
#
_symmetry.space_group_name_H-M   'P 1'
#
loop_
_entity.id
_entity.type
_entity.pdbx_description
1 polymer ?
#
loop_
_entity_poly.entity_id
_entity_poly.type
_entity_poly.pdbx_seq_one_letter_code
_entity_poly.pdbx_strand_id
1 'polypeptide(L)'
;MSPRTGFGLLLSLFTALGSSAHADEAGLIWKPVKNSDRSYTARIGAKLPVETPIRAGLEMGMNASRTGQVVDTPVRLWGNVTLLAEQLPGVSLARDVGVLFNALTGSSSLSMTSRQKRIVTPELDIEANRNFTVRYDGTAQQWNGLDVSQSLRLSRSETGTAFVLTGASRNSFNEFSSGVAVEQKIGDHLTVRGTLDQGYADHFRPGVSARYSIRW
;
A
#
# COMPACT_ATOMS: atom_id res chain seq x y z
N MET A 1 30.14 -36.90 10.52
CA MET A 1 29.92 -36.83 9.07
C MET A 1 28.96 -35.70 8.78
N SER A 2 29.48 -34.62 8.25
CA SER A 2 28.76 -33.35 7.99
C SER A 2 28.46 -33.28 6.49
N PRO A 3 27.27 -32.89 6.04
CA PRO A 3 27.07 -32.38 4.70
C PRO A 3 26.96 -30.86 4.71
N ARG A 4 28.06 -30.20 4.42
CA ARG A 4 28.12 -28.82 3.97
C ARG A 4 28.02 -28.83 2.45
N THR A 5 26.85 -28.75 1.88
CA THR A 5 26.67 -28.44 0.44
C THR A 5 25.27 -27.88 0.23
N GLY A 6 25.14 -26.56 0.05
CA GLY A 6 23.85 -25.93 -0.28
C GLY A 6 23.87 -24.41 -0.46
N PHE A 7 25.02 -23.76 -0.20
CA PHE A 7 25.06 -22.29 -0.25
C PHE A 7 25.70 -21.69 -1.52
N GLY A 8 26.12 -22.53 -2.46
CA GLY A 8 26.87 -22.10 -3.66
C GLY A 8 26.05 -21.74 -4.89
N LEU A 9 24.75 -22.03 -4.92
CA LEU A 9 23.96 -21.95 -6.16
C LEU A 9 23.16 -20.64 -6.32
N LEU A 10 23.05 -19.84 -5.26
CA LEU A 10 22.35 -18.55 -5.31
C LEU A 10 23.23 -17.35 -5.69
N LEU A 11 24.55 -17.51 -5.63
CA LEU A 11 25.49 -16.42 -5.97
C LEU A 11 25.87 -16.37 -7.45
N SER A 12 25.67 -17.45 -8.20
CA SER A 12 26.04 -17.53 -9.62
C SER A 12 24.98 -16.93 -10.58
N LEU A 13 23.79 -16.62 -10.11
CA LEU A 13 22.73 -16.01 -10.94
C LEU A 13 22.88 -14.49 -11.09
N PHE A 14 23.71 -13.85 -10.26
CA PHE A 14 23.92 -12.39 -10.31
C PHE A 14 25.05 -11.92 -11.24
N THR A 15 25.89 -12.82 -11.74
CA THR A 15 27.02 -12.43 -12.60
C THR A 15 26.74 -12.42 -14.09
N ALA A 16 25.54 -12.85 -14.53
CA ALA A 16 25.15 -12.86 -15.95
C ALA A 16 24.43 -11.60 -16.44
N LEU A 17 24.20 -10.60 -15.58
CA LEU A 17 23.57 -9.33 -15.96
C LEU A 17 24.56 -8.17 -16.11
N GLY A 18 25.80 -8.47 -16.46
CA GLY A 18 26.83 -7.48 -16.77
C GLY A 18 26.77 -6.95 -18.21
N SER A 19 25.61 -6.62 -18.73
CA SER A 19 25.47 -5.75 -19.88
C SER A 19 25.20 -4.35 -19.38
N SER A 20 26.03 -3.39 -19.79
CA SER A 20 25.98 -1.97 -19.52
C SER A 20 24.54 -1.42 -19.53
N ALA A 21 23.89 -1.42 -18.37
CA ALA A 21 22.63 -0.76 -18.20
C ALA A 21 22.90 0.75 -18.25
N HIS A 22 22.43 1.40 -19.31
CA HIS A 22 22.21 2.83 -19.29
C HIS A 22 21.27 3.12 -18.12
N ALA A 23 21.75 3.76 -17.08
CA ALA A 23 21.06 3.94 -15.81
C ALA A 23 19.84 4.88 -15.92
N ASP A 24 19.53 5.43 -17.09
CA ASP A 24 18.49 6.46 -17.26
C ASP A 24 17.12 5.90 -17.72
N GLU A 25 16.99 4.64 -18.08
CA GLU A 25 15.71 4.02 -18.46
C GLU A 25 15.36 2.73 -17.71
N ALA A 26 16.25 2.18 -16.95
CA ALA A 26 15.95 1.03 -16.12
C ALA A 26 15.09 1.48 -14.95
N GLY A 27 13.78 1.21 -15.01
CA GLY A 27 12.82 1.52 -13.97
C GLY A 27 13.09 0.75 -12.68
N LEU A 28 14.31 0.87 -12.16
CA LEU A 28 14.75 0.29 -10.90
C LEU A 28 13.99 0.97 -9.75
N ILE A 29 13.38 0.16 -8.91
CA ILE A 29 12.67 0.61 -7.72
C ILE A 29 13.54 0.30 -6.52
N TRP A 30 13.97 1.34 -5.82
CA TRP A 30 14.65 1.25 -4.54
C TRP A 30 13.93 2.14 -3.53
N LYS A 31 13.30 1.53 -2.53
CA LYS A 31 12.52 2.26 -1.52
C LYS A 31 12.80 1.72 -0.12
N PRO A 32 13.76 2.28 0.60
CA PRO A 32 13.91 2.02 2.03
C PRO A 32 12.84 2.79 2.81
N VAL A 33 12.25 2.14 3.81
CA VAL A 33 11.25 2.74 4.70
C VAL A 33 11.59 2.39 6.13
N LYS A 34 11.65 3.40 6.99
CA LYS A 34 11.68 3.21 8.44
C LYS A 34 10.23 3.12 8.93
N ASN A 35 9.81 1.95 9.38
CA ASN A 35 8.44 1.73 9.86
C ASN A 35 8.28 2.15 11.33
N SER A 36 9.34 1.96 12.12
CA SER A 36 9.42 2.38 13.52
C SER A 36 10.90 2.50 13.91
N ASP A 37 11.18 2.84 15.18
CA ASP A 37 12.57 2.94 15.65
C ASP A 37 13.37 1.63 15.54
N ARG A 38 12.68 0.51 15.37
CA ARG A 38 13.29 -0.83 15.31
C ARG A 38 12.81 -1.69 14.15
N SER A 39 12.12 -1.09 13.21
CA SER A 39 11.59 -1.79 12.05
C SER A 39 11.89 -1.01 10.77
N TYR A 40 12.56 -1.67 9.86
CA TYR A 40 12.92 -1.15 8.55
C TYR A 40 12.41 -2.11 7.49
N THR A 41 12.06 -1.57 6.33
CA THR A 41 11.71 -2.34 5.14
C THR A 41 12.46 -1.75 3.96
N ALA A 42 13.08 -2.60 3.16
CA ALA A 42 13.66 -2.22 1.88
C ALA A 42 12.88 -2.93 0.76
N ARG A 43 12.34 -2.16 -0.15
CA ARG A 43 11.67 -2.67 -1.35
C ARG A 43 12.56 -2.43 -2.55
N ILE A 44 12.92 -3.51 -3.24
CA ILE A 44 13.75 -3.52 -4.45
C ILE A 44 12.92 -4.14 -5.56
N GLY A 45 12.97 -3.58 -6.76
CA GLY A 45 12.24 -4.13 -7.89
C GLY A 45 12.56 -3.41 -9.19
N ALA A 46 11.86 -3.80 -10.24
CA ALA A 46 11.96 -3.17 -11.53
C ALA A 46 10.58 -3.01 -12.18
N LYS A 47 10.48 -2.01 -13.04
CA LYS A 47 9.39 -1.89 -13.99
C LYS A 47 9.76 -2.75 -15.21
N LEU A 48 8.89 -3.66 -15.60
CA LEU A 48 9.11 -4.50 -16.77
C LEU A 48 8.88 -3.69 -18.06
N PRO A 49 9.69 -3.91 -19.11
CA PRO A 49 9.56 -3.22 -20.38
C PRO A 49 8.46 -3.85 -21.25
N VAL A 50 7.23 -3.79 -20.76
CA VAL A 50 6.02 -4.30 -21.43
C VAL A 50 4.97 -3.19 -21.53
N GLU A 51 4.04 -3.31 -22.48
CA GLU A 51 2.99 -2.28 -22.69
C GLU A 51 2.15 -2.04 -21.44
N THR A 52 1.77 -3.10 -20.74
CA THR A 52 1.10 -2.97 -19.44
C THR A 52 2.11 -2.64 -18.35
N PRO A 53 1.92 -1.58 -17.57
CA PRO A 53 2.87 -1.18 -16.53
C PRO A 53 2.95 -2.22 -15.40
N ILE A 54 3.85 -3.19 -15.54
CA ILE A 54 4.12 -4.22 -14.54
C ILE A 54 5.35 -3.82 -13.73
N ARG A 55 5.25 -3.93 -12.42
CA ARG A 55 6.35 -3.74 -11.48
C ARG A 55 6.43 -4.97 -10.59
N ALA A 56 7.61 -5.49 -10.37
CA ALA A 56 7.81 -6.65 -9.50
C ALA A 56 9.16 -6.56 -8.79
N GLY A 57 9.29 -7.27 -7.68
CA GLY A 57 10.53 -7.28 -6.93
C GLY A 57 10.43 -7.99 -5.60
N LEU A 58 11.37 -7.65 -4.74
CA LEU A 58 11.55 -8.17 -3.39
C LEU A 58 11.32 -7.07 -2.38
N GLU A 59 10.72 -7.44 -1.27
CA GLU A 59 10.62 -6.62 -0.07
C GLU A 59 11.25 -7.39 1.08
N MET A 60 12.23 -6.80 1.73
CA MET A 60 12.91 -7.37 2.88
C MET A 60 12.63 -6.49 4.10
N GLY A 61 12.15 -7.10 5.15
CA GLY A 61 11.95 -6.46 6.44
C GLY A 61 13.09 -6.79 7.40
N MET A 62 13.31 -5.94 8.38
CA MET A 62 14.16 -6.19 9.53
C MET A 62 13.49 -5.61 10.76
N ASN A 63 13.17 -6.48 11.70
CA ASN A 63 12.61 -6.11 13.00
C ASN A 63 13.63 -6.43 14.08
N ALA A 64 13.92 -5.47 14.95
CA ALA A 64 14.83 -5.65 16.06
C ALA A 64 14.10 -5.59 17.42
N SER A 65 14.58 -6.38 18.38
CA SER A 65 14.14 -6.36 19.78
C SER A 65 14.57 -5.07 20.49
N ARG A 66 14.14 -4.91 21.74
CA ARG A 66 14.62 -3.80 22.59
C ARG A 66 16.12 -3.83 22.83
N THR A 67 16.74 -4.99 22.78
CA THR A 67 18.19 -5.21 22.96
C THR A 67 18.98 -5.09 21.65
N GLY A 68 18.33 -4.74 20.52
CA GLY A 68 18.98 -4.60 19.21
C GLY A 68 19.18 -5.91 18.44
N GLN A 69 18.74 -7.05 18.98
CA GLN A 69 18.80 -8.32 18.26
C GLN A 69 17.77 -8.37 17.15
N VAL A 70 18.14 -8.87 15.98
CA VAL A 70 17.21 -9.12 14.89
C VAL A 70 16.26 -10.25 15.27
N VAL A 71 14.96 -9.96 15.28
CA VAL A 71 13.91 -10.90 15.70
C VAL A 71 13.26 -11.55 14.49
N ASP A 72 13.08 -10.78 13.42
CA ASP A 72 12.38 -11.23 12.23
C ASP A 72 12.90 -10.50 10.99
N THR A 73 13.07 -11.26 9.91
CA THR A 73 13.52 -10.76 8.60
C THR A 73 12.59 -11.26 7.51
N PRO A 74 11.34 -10.77 7.45
CA PRO A 74 10.40 -11.21 6.44
C PRO A 74 10.93 -10.90 5.03
N VAL A 75 10.91 -11.90 4.16
CA VAL A 75 11.20 -11.77 2.75
C VAL A 75 9.92 -11.98 1.96
N ARG A 76 9.54 -10.99 1.18
CA ARG A 76 8.31 -11.00 0.39
C ARG A 76 8.60 -10.74 -1.06
N LEU A 77 7.98 -11.51 -1.92
CA LEU A 77 7.86 -11.21 -3.35
C LEU A 77 6.66 -10.32 -3.55
N TRP A 78 6.79 -9.27 -4.32
CA TRP A 78 5.68 -8.41 -4.66
C TRP A 78 5.59 -8.18 -6.17
N GLY A 79 4.38 -8.04 -6.65
CA GLY A 79 4.06 -7.64 -8.01
C GLY A 79 2.91 -6.65 -8.02
N ASN A 80 2.92 -5.72 -8.96
CA ASN A 80 1.85 -4.77 -9.18
C ASN A 80 1.66 -4.54 -10.68
N VAL A 81 0.43 -4.53 -11.12
CA VAL A 81 0.02 -4.27 -12.50
C VAL A 81 -0.99 -3.15 -12.49
N THR A 82 -0.75 -2.11 -13.27
CA THR A 82 -1.74 -1.06 -13.52
C THR A 82 -2.56 -1.47 -14.73
N LEU A 83 -3.81 -1.91 -14.49
CA LEU A 83 -4.72 -2.38 -15.54
C LEU A 83 -5.35 -1.23 -16.31
N LEU A 84 -5.55 -0.11 -15.65
CA LEU A 84 -6.20 1.06 -16.22
C LEU A 84 -5.61 2.31 -15.58
N ALA A 85 -5.22 3.25 -16.42
CA ALA A 85 -4.80 4.58 -16.00
C ALA A 85 -5.32 5.56 -17.06
N GLU A 86 -6.47 6.17 -16.78
CA GLU A 86 -7.08 7.17 -17.66
C GLU A 86 -7.06 8.52 -16.96
N GLN A 87 -6.66 9.54 -17.71
CA GLN A 87 -6.69 10.92 -17.26
C GLN A 87 -7.34 11.76 -18.35
N LEU A 88 -8.60 12.10 -18.12
CA LEU A 88 -9.40 12.98 -18.96
C LEU A 88 -9.59 14.32 -18.24
N PRO A 89 -9.93 15.40 -18.95
CA PRO A 89 -10.28 16.67 -18.30
C PRO A 89 -11.34 16.45 -17.21
N GLY A 90 -11.00 16.74 -15.97
CA GLY A 90 -11.89 16.61 -14.83
C GLY A 90 -12.14 15.18 -14.32
N VAL A 91 -11.55 14.14 -14.92
CA VAL A 91 -11.71 12.74 -14.48
C VAL A 91 -10.37 12.03 -14.48
N SER A 92 -10.03 11.40 -13.36
CA SER A 92 -8.88 10.50 -13.27
C SER A 92 -9.37 9.15 -12.75
N LEU A 93 -9.00 8.07 -13.43
CA LEU A 93 -9.33 6.71 -13.06
C LEU A 93 -8.07 5.85 -13.11
N ALA A 94 -7.79 5.15 -12.01
CA ALA A 94 -6.69 4.19 -11.95
C ALA A 94 -7.17 2.89 -11.31
N ARG A 95 -6.73 1.76 -11.87
CA ARG A 95 -6.95 0.42 -11.33
C ARG A 95 -5.63 -0.33 -11.28
N ASP A 96 -5.27 -0.77 -10.11
CA ASP A 96 -4.06 -1.53 -9.85
C ASP A 96 -4.42 -2.90 -9.28
N VAL A 97 -3.71 -3.93 -9.72
CA VAL A 97 -3.75 -5.26 -9.11
C VAL A 97 -2.38 -5.54 -8.52
N GLY A 98 -2.37 -5.94 -7.26
CA GLY A 98 -1.15 -6.27 -6.53
C GLY A 98 -1.16 -7.69 -6.01
N VAL A 99 -0.02 -8.33 -6.04
CA VAL A 99 0.25 -9.62 -5.40
C VAL A 99 1.39 -9.48 -4.41
N LEU A 100 1.27 -10.17 -3.29
CA LEU A 100 2.31 -10.27 -2.28
C LEU A 100 2.42 -11.72 -1.85
N PHE A 101 3.64 -12.25 -1.80
CA PHE A 101 3.94 -13.59 -1.33
C PHE A 101 5.04 -13.55 -0.28
N ASN A 102 4.79 -14.11 0.89
CA ASN A 102 5.78 -14.25 1.95
C ASN A 102 6.51 -15.58 1.79
N ALA A 103 7.80 -15.52 1.46
CA ALA A 103 8.60 -16.70 1.20
C ALA A 103 8.85 -17.58 2.45
N LEU A 104 8.75 -17.01 3.65
CA LEU A 104 9.00 -17.73 4.90
C LEU A 104 7.75 -18.50 5.36
N THR A 105 6.57 -17.92 5.23
CA THR A 105 5.33 -18.50 5.73
C THR A 105 4.49 -19.17 4.66
N GLY A 106 4.81 -18.95 3.37
CA GLY A 106 3.96 -19.36 2.25
C GLY A 106 2.67 -18.55 2.13
N SER A 107 2.48 -17.53 2.98
CA SER A 107 1.28 -16.69 2.95
C SER A 107 1.28 -15.77 1.74
N SER A 108 0.11 -15.55 1.16
CA SER A 108 -0.04 -14.71 -0.02
C SER A 108 -1.26 -13.80 0.07
N SER A 109 -1.23 -12.71 -0.69
CA SER A 109 -2.38 -11.86 -0.88
C SER A 109 -2.49 -11.36 -2.30
N LEU A 110 -3.73 -11.25 -2.78
CA LEU A 110 -4.10 -10.60 -4.03
C LEU A 110 -4.95 -9.40 -3.69
N SER A 111 -4.58 -8.24 -4.20
CA SER A 111 -5.33 -7.00 -3.99
C SER A 111 -5.70 -6.33 -5.30
N MET A 112 -6.86 -5.70 -5.34
CA MET A 112 -7.29 -4.83 -6.42
C MET A 112 -7.68 -3.48 -5.83
N THR A 113 -7.02 -2.42 -6.30
CA THR A 113 -7.31 -1.05 -5.90
C THR A 113 -7.87 -0.27 -7.08
N SER A 114 -8.99 0.41 -6.86
CA SER A 114 -9.58 1.33 -7.83
C SER A 114 -9.65 2.72 -7.21
N ARG A 115 -9.07 3.69 -7.89
CA ARG A 115 -9.10 5.11 -7.52
C ARG A 115 -9.78 5.89 -8.62
N GLN A 116 -10.77 6.67 -8.26
CA GLN A 116 -11.50 7.53 -9.17
C GLN A 116 -11.59 8.93 -8.55
N LYS A 117 -11.14 9.92 -9.29
CA LYS A 117 -11.34 11.33 -8.96
C LYS A 117 -12.14 12.00 -10.07
N ARG A 118 -13.11 12.81 -9.70
CA ARG A 118 -13.93 13.59 -10.63
C ARG A 118 -14.10 15.01 -10.11
N ILE A 119 -13.77 15.97 -10.95
CA ILE A 119 -14.11 17.37 -10.75
C ILE A 119 -15.57 17.55 -11.18
N VAL A 120 -16.46 17.83 -10.23
CA VAL A 120 -17.90 18.00 -10.48
C VAL A 120 -18.20 19.43 -10.88
N THR A 121 -17.57 20.38 -10.17
CA THR A 121 -17.57 21.80 -10.50
C THR A 121 -16.15 22.35 -10.30
N PRO A 122 -15.83 23.57 -10.74
CA PRO A 122 -14.51 24.17 -10.48
C PRO A 122 -14.11 24.20 -9.01
N GLU A 123 -15.08 24.15 -8.11
CA GLU A 123 -14.87 24.19 -6.67
C GLU A 123 -15.02 22.85 -5.96
N LEU A 124 -15.66 21.86 -6.59
CA LEU A 124 -16.08 20.62 -5.95
C LEU A 124 -15.48 19.39 -6.64
N ASP A 125 -14.71 18.63 -5.87
CA ASP A 125 -14.11 17.35 -6.28
C ASP A 125 -14.73 16.19 -5.51
N ILE A 126 -14.94 15.08 -6.20
CA ILE A 126 -15.29 13.79 -5.60
C ILE A 126 -14.15 12.81 -5.88
N GLU A 127 -13.69 12.13 -4.84
CA GLU A 127 -12.72 11.05 -4.94
C GLU A 127 -13.28 9.78 -4.28
N ALA A 128 -13.27 8.68 -5.03
CA ALA A 128 -13.67 7.37 -4.56
C ALA A 128 -12.48 6.41 -4.64
N ASN A 129 -12.17 5.76 -3.50
CA ASN A 129 -11.16 4.71 -3.43
C ASN A 129 -11.82 3.42 -2.98
N ARG A 130 -11.50 2.31 -3.65
CA ARG A 130 -11.96 0.96 -3.31
C ARG A 130 -10.77 0.03 -3.32
N ASN A 131 -10.71 -0.83 -2.32
CA ASN A 131 -9.70 -1.88 -2.25
C ASN A 131 -10.37 -3.21 -1.91
N PHE A 132 -9.99 -4.23 -2.64
CA PHE A 132 -10.38 -5.62 -2.42
C PHE A 132 -9.11 -6.40 -2.15
N THR A 133 -9.10 -7.24 -1.12
CA THR A 133 -7.95 -8.05 -0.79
C THR A 133 -8.40 -9.45 -0.39
N VAL A 134 -7.85 -10.46 -1.04
CA VAL A 134 -7.99 -11.86 -0.66
C VAL A 134 -6.66 -12.32 -0.09
N ARG A 135 -6.70 -13.02 1.05
CA ARG A 135 -5.49 -13.50 1.74
C ARG A 135 -5.53 -15.00 1.94
N TYR A 136 -4.37 -15.60 1.72
CA TYR A 136 -4.08 -16.98 2.07
C TYR A 136 -3.05 -17.01 3.20
N ASP A 137 -3.34 -17.73 4.26
CA ASP A 137 -2.41 -17.99 5.36
C ASP A 137 -1.67 -19.30 5.09
N GLY A 138 -0.40 -19.21 4.74
CA GLY A 138 0.42 -20.37 4.45
C GLY A 138 0.75 -21.21 5.69
N THR A 139 0.74 -20.61 6.87
CA THR A 139 0.98 -21.33 8.14
C THR A 139 -0.25 -22.14 8.53
N ALA A 140 -1.42 -21.54 8.47
CA ALA A 140 -2.68 -22.21 8.78
C ALA A 140 -3.25 -23.01 7.58
N GLN A 141 -2.64 -22.86 6.39
CA GLN A 141 -3.06 -23.47 5.13
C GLN A 141 -4.53 -23.21 4.76
N GLN A 142 -4.99 -21.99 5.02
CA GLN A 142 -6.39 -21.62 4.79
C GLN A 142 -6.53 -20.22 4.18
N TRP A 143 -7.66 -20.02 3.51
CA TRP A 143 -8.05 -18.71 3.02
C TRP A 143 -8.68 -17.88 4.15
N ASN A 144 -8.17 -16.67 4.35
CA ASN A 144 -8.65 -15.74 5.38
C ASN A 144 -9.76 -14.80 4.85
N GLY A 145 -10.49 -15.25 3.84
CA GLY A 145 -11.64 -14.54 3.30
C GLY A 145 -11.28 -13.32 2.44
N LEU A 146 -12.31 -12.56 2.13
CA LEU A 146 -12.25 -11.33 1.35
C LEU A 146 -12.38 -10.12 2.28
N ASP A 147 -11.44 -9.20 2.19
CA ASP A 147 -11.52 -7.88 2.80
C ASP A 147 -11.87 -6.84 1.72
N VAL A 148 -12.79 -5.97 2.04
CA VAL A 148 -13.21 -4.86 1.20
C VAL A 148 -13.09 -3.57 1.98
N SER A 149 -12.51 -2.54 1.40
CA SER A 149 -12.56 -1.20 1.96
C SER A 149 -12.90 -0.18 0.87
N GLN A 150 -13.66 0.82 1.24
CA GLN A 150 -13.97 1.94 0.35
C GLN A 150 -13.97 3.25 1.12
N SER A 151 -13.61 4.31 0.42
CA SER A 151 -13.75 5.67 0.92
C SER A 151 -14.31 6.57 -0.18
N LEU A 152 -15.12 7.51 0.23
CA LEU A 152 -15.64 8.58 -0.59
C LEU A 152 -15.25 9.91 0.06
N ARG A 153 -14.55 10.75 -0.69
CA ARG A 153 -14.13 12.08 -0.29
C ARG A 153 -14.82 13.10 -1.16
N LEU A 154 -15.51 14.04 -0.55
CA LEU A 154 -16.07 15.23 -1.17
C LEU A 154 -15.26 16.42 -0.69
N SER A 155 -14.58 17.14 -1.57
CA SER A 155 -13.73 18.27 -1.21
C SER A 155 -14.11 19.53 -1.95
N ARG A 156 -14.15 20.64 -1.19
CA ARG A 156 -14.35 21.98 -1.73
C ARG A 156 -13.02 22.73 -1.75
N SER A 157 -12.54 23.02 -2.96
CA SER A 157 -11.21 23.60 -3.18
C SER A 157 -11.09 25.03 -2.60
N GLU A 158 -12.15 25.82 -2.73
CA GLU A 158 -12.18 27.22 -2.28
C GLU A 158 -11.99 27.35 -0.76
N THR A 159 -12.66 26.50 0.02
CA THR A 159 -12.62 26.56 1.50
C THR A 159 -11.56 25.64 2.10
N GLY A 160 -11.01 24.71 1.32
CA GLY A 160 -10.10 23.68 1.83
C GLY A 160 -10.81 22.66 2.74
N THR A 161 -12.14 22.58 2.68
CA THR A 161 -12.94 21.65 3.46
C THR A 161 -13.14 20.35 2.71
N ALA A 162 -13.04 19.22 3.39
CA ALA A 162 -13.42 17.94 2.83
C ALA A 162 -14.23 17.11 3.81
N PHE A 163 -15.21 16.39 3.27
CA PHE A 163 -15.99 15.39 3.98
C PHE A 163 -15.58 14.01 3.47
N VAL A 164 -15.32 13.08 4.39
CA VAL A 164 -14.86 11.74 4.06
C VAL A 164 -15.77 10.71 4.71
N LEU A 165 -16.27 9.77 3.90
CA LEU A 165 -16.96 8.56 4.34
C LEU A 165 -16.05 7.37 4.13
N THR A 166 -15.97 6.49 5.10
CA THR A 166 -15.22 5.24 5.01
C THR A 166 -16.09 4.06 5.39
N GLY A 167 -15.87 2.94 4.74
CA GLY A 167 -16.49 1.67 5.09
C GLY A 167 -15.51 0.54 4.80
N ALA A 168 -15.43 -0.44 5.69
CA ALA A 168 -14.65 -1.63 5.48
C ALA A 168 -15.36 -2.86 6.00
N SER A 169 -15.08 -3.97 5.36
CA SER A 169 -15.51 -5.29 5.76
C SER A 169 -14.32 -6.23 5.71
N ARG A 170 -14.23 -7.13 6.67
CA ARG A 170 -13.21 -8.17 6.75
C ARG A 170 -13.84 -9.55 6.82
N ASN A 171 -13.00 -10.55 6.55
CA ASN A 171 -13.34 -11.95 6.70
C ASN A 171 -14.67 -12.29 6.01
N SER A 172 -14.77 -11.99 4.71
CA SER A 172 -15.96 -12.28 3.90
C SER A 172 -17.26 -11.70 4.47
N PHE A 173 -17.20 -10.42 4.87
CA PHE A 173 -18.33 -9.66 5.41
C PHE A 173 -18.81 -10.07 6.81
N ASN A 174 -17.99 -10.81 7.58
CA ASN A 174 -18.30 -11.12 8.97
C ASN A 174 -18.04 -9.97 9.94
N GLU A 175 -17.16 -9.04 9.56
CA GLU A 175 -16.77 -7.89 10.37
C GLU A 175 -16.96 -6.61 9.57
N PHE A 176 -17.61 -5.61 10.14
CA PHE A 176 -17.85 -4.32 9.50
C PHE A 176 -17.28 -3.17 10.33
N SER A 177 -16.78 -2.16 9.65
CA SER A 177 -16.43 -0.89 10.25
C SER A 177 -16.86 0.24 9.32
N SER A 178 -17.20 1.37 9.89
CA SER A 178 -17.57 2.58 9.16
C SER A 178 -17.00 3.81 9.85
N GLY A 179 -16.86 4.90 9.13
CA GLY A 179 -16.36 6.13 9.69
C GLY A 179 -16.76 7.34 8.85
N VAL A 180 -16.83 8.47 9.53
CA VAL A 180 -16.99 9.78 8.91
C VAL A 180 -15.89 10.69 9.40
N ALA A 181 -15.41 11.56 8.52
CA ALA A 181 -14.45 12.58 8.89
C ALA A 181 -14.75 13.90 8.19
N VAL A 182 -14.41 14.97 8.88
CA VAL A 182 -14.36 16.32 8.31
C VAL A 182 -12.92 16.79 8.39
N GLU A 183 -12.40 17.26 7.28
CA GLU A 183 -11.07 17.85 7.19
C GLU A 183 -11.19 19.32 6.84
N GLN A 184 -10.38 20.14 7.48
CA GLN A 184 -10.28 21.55 7.20
C GLN A 184 -8.81 21.92 6.98
N LYS A 185 -8.50 22.43 5.79
CA LYS A 185 -7.20 23.04 5.50
C LYS A 185 -7.22 24.48 6.03
N ILE A 186 -6.22 24.81 6.83
CA ILE A 186 -6.04 26.15 7.41
C ILE A 186 -4.72 26.71 6.87
N GLY A 187 -4.84 27.66 5.94
CA GLY A 187 -3.69 28.13 5.17
C GLY A 187 -3.04 27.03 4.35
N ASP A 188 -1.75 27.16 4.04
CA ASP A 188 -1.07 26.21 3.16
C ASP A 188 -0.42 25.03 3.87
N HIS A 189 -0.32 25.11 5.18
CA HIS A 189 0.52 24.20 5.96
C HIS A 189 -0.22 23.32 6.96
N LEU A 190 -1.38 23.77 7.45
CA LEU A 190 -2.09 23.08 8.51
C LEU A 190 -3.38 22.43 7.98
N THR A 191 -3.56 21.16 8.29
CA THR A 191 -4.83 20.45 8.08
C THR A 191 -5.29 19.87 9.40
N VAL A 192 -6.52 20.22 9.82
CA VAL A 192 -7.19 19.66 11.00
C VAL A 192 -8.22 18.66 10.51
N ARG A 193 -8.31 17.50 11.16
CA ARG A 193 -9.25 16.43 10.84
C ARG A 193 -9.97 15.98 12.11
N GLY A 194 -11.29 16.05 12.09
CA GLY A 194 -12.18 15.41 13.06
C GLY A 194 -12.71 14.10 12.50
N THR A 195 -12.74 13.04 13.28
CA THR A 195 -13.22 11.71 12.87
C THR A 195 -14.24 11.17 13.88
N LEU A 196 -15.16 10.38 13.37
CA LEU A 196 -16.03 9.52 14.17
C LEU A 196 -16.06 8.17 13.49
N ASP A 197 -15.36 7.21 14.08
CA ASP A 197 -15.19 5.88 13.54
C ASP A 197 -15.93 4.86 14.40
N GLN A 198 -16.67 3.95 13.76
CA GLN A 198 -17.22 2.76 14.36
C GLN A 198 -16.33 1.58 13.97
N GLY A 199 -15.62 1.03 14.94
CA GLY A 199 -14.79 -0.13 14.77
C GLY A 199 -15.60 -1.42 14.70
N TYR A 200 -14.93 -2.54 14.44
CA TYR A 200 -15.53 -3.87 14.41
C TYR A 200 -16.19 -4.30 15.72
N ALA A 201 -15.95 -3.61 16.82
CA ALA A 201 -16.48 -3.90 18.15
C ALA A 201 -17.66 -2.99 18.57
N ASP A 202 -18.42 -2.46 17.63
CA ASP A 202 -19.64 -1.63 17.83
C ASP A 202 -19.51 -0.36 18.70
N HIS A 203 -18.29 0.11 18.94
CA HIS A 203 -18.09 1.34 19.69
C HIS A 203 -17.65 2.48 18.79
N PHE A 204 -18.33 3.62 18.94
CA PHE A 204 -17.93 4.87 18.30
C PHE A 204 -16.69 5.44 18.99
N ARG A 205 -15.71 5.83 18.16
CA ARG A 205 -14.45 6.44 18.61
C ARG A 205 -14.29 7.80 17.95
N PRO A 206 -14.51 8.88 18.69
CA PRO A 206 -14.20 10.21 18.19
C PRO A 206 -12.68 10.42 18.19
N GLY A 207 -12.19 11.17 17.21
CA GLY A 207 -10.78 11.51 17.09
C GLY A 207 -10.60 12.90 16.51
N VAL A 208 -9.54 13.58 16.93
CA VAL A 208 -9.10 14.84 16.34
C VAL A 208 -7.61 14.73 16.06
N SER A 209 -7.19 15.13 14.88
CA SER A 209 -5.78 15.16 14.49
C SER A 209 -5.46 16.44 13.73
N ALA A 210 -4.21 16.89 13.84
CA ALA A 210 -3.70 18.01 13.09
C ALA A 210 -2.40 17.59 12.40
N ARG A 211 -2.26 17.97 11.15
CA ARG A 211 -1.04 17.73 10.34
C ARG A 211 -0.49 19.08 9.89
N TYR A 212 0.75 19.31 10.23
CA TYR A 212 1.50 20.46 9.73
C TYR A 212 2.56 19.98 8.72
N SER A 213 2.64 20.63 7.55
CA SER A 213 3.60 20.28 6.49
C SER A 213 4.30 21.53 5.96
N ILE A 214 5.63 21.48 5.93
CA ILE A 214 6.46 22.52 5.30
C ILE A 214 7.04 21.91 4.02
N ARG A 215 6.99 22.67 2.93
CA ARG A 215 7.74 22.37 1.71
C ARG A 215 8.86 23.42 1.60
N TRP A 216 10.09 22.93 1.61
CA TRP A 216 11.29 23.72 1.33
C TRP A 216 11.81 23.39 -0.07
#